data_6302cd1fe31ffdfe478d0ef7a10d7ad2
#
_entry.id   6302cd1fe31ffdfe478d0ef7a10d7ad2
#
_cell.length_a   1.000
_cell.length_b   1.000
_cell.length_c   1.000
_cell.angle_alpha   90.00
_cell.angle_beta   90.00
_cell.angle_gamma   90.00
#
_symmetry.space_group_name_H-M   'P 1'
#
loop_
_entity.id
_entity.type
_entity.pdbx_description
1 polymer ?
#
loop_
_entity_poly.entity_id
_entity_poly.type
_entity_poly.pdbx_seq_one_letter_code
_entity_poly.pdbx_strand_id
1 'polypeptide(L)'
;MAKWRYLLASALAASSTVNAQEASAQADTKKWQHSFEIYALALNIRGDSTISDLSADVDVDPAFIMDHLDMTAMVRLEGIYDNQWGYYIDYSFMKLSGKTNSVLGSNLEVLRGNLDIRQGVLDVKGFKRYQYDFGMIDYLFGLRWWDNDIDAKLYGSGGNLSADRSLDEDWVDYQIGVRWITQINKDWKFHATIDAGLGSDTDFTSSLLTGVRYQINSWSDLNVAYKSTWVDYENKGTFEYDTASQGFLVGWAAHF
;
A
#
# COMPACT_ATOMS: atom_id res chain seq x y z
N MET A 1 -24.06 11.78 0.39
CA MET A 1 -23.78 10.84 -0.69
C MET A 1 -23.51 11.59 -2.00
N ALA A 2 -22.33 11.93 -2.36
CA ALA A 2 -21.81 12.64 -3.54
C ALA A 2 -21.18 14.01 -3.23
N LYS A 3 -19.95 14.03 -2.71
CA LYS A 3 -19.15 15.27 -2.64
C LYS A 3 -17.65 15.10 -2.86
N TRP A 4 -17.15 13.91 -3.21
CA TRP A 4 -15.69 13.67 -3.32
C TRP A 4 -15.14 13.50 -4.76
N ARG A 5 -15.94 13.82 -5.79
CA ARG A 5 -15.55 13.56 -7.21
C ARG A 5 -14.63 14.60 -7.86
N TYR A 6 -14.17 15.66 -7.20
CA TYR A 6 -13.50 16.79 -7.86
C TYR A 6 -12.13 17.20 -7.33
N LEU A 7 -11.42 16.40 -6.53
CA LEU A 7 -10.12 16.82 -5.96
C LEU A 7 -8.87 16.28 -6.68
N LEU A 8 -8.98 15.49 -7.73
CA LEU A 8 -7.82 14.90 -8.44
C LEU A 8 -7.47 15.57 -9.80
N ALA A 9 -8.18 16.61 -10.21
CA ALA A 9 -8.04 17.15 -11.59
C ALA A 9 -7.25 18.46 -11.71
N SER A 10 -6.65 19.03 -10.66
CA SER A 10 -6.06 20.39 -10.72
C SER A 10 -4.56 20.50 -10.46
N ALA A 11 -3.78 19.42 -10.43
CA ALA A 11 -2.35 19.48 -10.10
C ALA A 11 -1.39 19.45 -11.31
N LEU A 12 -1.85 19.61 -12.54
CA LEU A 12 -1.03 19.40 -13.74
C LEU A 12 -1.04 20.61 -14.71
N ALA A 13 -0.91 21.86 -14.21
CA ALA A 13 -0.62 22.99 -15.07
C ALA A 13 0.11 24.12 -14.32
N ALA A 14 1.42 23.98 -14.18
CA ALA A 14 2.32 25.13 -13.95
C ALA A 14 3.60 24.94 -14.74
N SER A 15 3.58 25.27 -16.03
CA SER A 15 4.78 25.48 -16.84
C SER A 15 5.32 26.87 -16.51
N SER A 16 6.36 26.97 -15.71
CA SER A 16 7.12 28.20 -15.50
C SER A 16 8.32 28.23 -16.45
N THR A 17 8.34 29.23 -17.32
CA THR A 17 9.48 29.63 -18.15
C THR A 17 10.66 30.02 -17.28
N VAL A 18 11.77 29.29 -17.40
CA VAL A 18 13.04 29.62 -16.76
C VAL A 18 13.80 30.60 -17.65
N ASN A 19 13.95 31.84 -17.20
CA ASN A 19 14.91 32.77 -17.74
C ASN A 19 16.30 32.37 -17.25
N ALA A 20 17.19 32.09 -18.19
CA ALA A 20 18.61 31.92 -17.93
C ALA A 20 19.24 33.28 -17.51
N GLN A 21 19.66 33.41 -16.28
CA GLN A 21 20.55 34.48 -15.83
C GLN A 21 21.73 33.83 -15.12
N GLU A 22 22.91 34.14 -15.60
CA GLU A 22 24.21 33.66 -15.14
C GLU A 22 24.35 33.83 -13.63
N ALA A 23 24.59 32.73 -12.91
CA ALA A 23 24.81 32.73 -11.49
C ALA A 23 26.20 32.17 -11.19
N SER A 24 26.96 32.97 -10.50
CA SER A 24 28.13 32.57 -9.71
C SER A 24 27.80 31.38 -8.82
N ALA A 25 28.64 30.34 -8.91
CA ALA A 25 28.53 29.09 -8.18
C ALA A 25 28.60 29.32 -6.66
N GLN A 26 27.45 29.30 -6.04
CA GLN A 26 27.25 28.82 -4.68
C GLN A 26 26.36 27.62 -4.81
N ALA A 27 26.91 26.43 -4.61
CA ALA A 27 26.14 25.20 -4.53
C ALA A 27 25.21 25.33 -3.30
N ASP A 28 24.02 25.84 -3.53
CA ASP A 28 22.94 25.83 -2.57
C ASP A 28 22.56 24.36 -2.44
N THR A 29 23.12 23.67 -1.46
CA THR A 29 22.76 22.30 -1.13
C THR A 29 21.28 22.34 -0.80
N LYS A 30 20.45 21.88 -1.74
CA LYS A 30 19.00 21.79 -1.55
C LYS A 30 18.79 21.06 -0.23
N LYS A 31 18.33 21.75 0.80
CA LYS A 31 18.07 21.16 2.12
C LYS A 31 17.01 20.07 2.03
N TRP A 32 16.05 20.23 1.13
CA TRP A 32 15.04 19.23 0.82
C TRP A 32 15.40 18.45 -0.44
N GLN A 33 15.23 17.14 -0.37
CA GLN A 33 15.27 16.21 -1.49
C GLN A 33 13.96 15.45 -1.48
N HIS A 34 13.31 15.35 -2.63
CA HIS A 34 12.04 14.65 -2.78
C HIS A 34 12.16 13.52 -3.79
N SER A 35 11.33 12.51 -3.61
CA SER A 35 11.13 11.48 -4.61
C SER A 35 9.64 11.13 -4.73
N PHE A 36 9.25 10.80 -5.94
CA PHE A 36 7.92 10.29 -6.26
C PHE A 36 8.06 8.95 -6.95
N GLU A 37 7.40 7.92 -6.45
CA GLU A 37 7.44 6.56 -6.98
C GLU A 37 6.03 6.14 -7.38
N ILE A 38 5.89 5.56 -8.57
CA ILE A 38 4.73 4.77 -8.97
C ILE A 38 5.15 3.31 -9.00
N TYR A 39 4.30 2.42 -8.52
CA TYR A 39 4.65 1.00 -8.48
C TYR A 39 3.44 0.10 -8.72
N ALA A 40 3.72 -1.14 -9.09
CA ALA A 40 2.77 -2.24 -9.16
C ALA A 40 3.17 -3.34 -8.19
N LEU A 41 2.20 -4.02 -7.62
CA LEU A 41 2.39 -5.13 -6.70
C LEU A 41 1.62 -6.35 -7.21
N ALA A 42 2.34 -7.43 -7.48
CA ALA A 42 1.74 -8.74 -7.76
C ALA A 42 1.31 -9.36 -6.43
N LEU A 43 0.11 -9.03 -6.01
CA LEU A 43 -0.41 -9.29 -4.67
C LEU A 43 -1.00 -10.70 -4.56
N ASN A 44 -0.72 -11.38 -3.46
CA ASN A 44 -1.42 -12.56 -2.95
C ASN A 44 -1.96 -12.21 -1.56
N ILE A 45 -3.23 -12.52 -1.29
CA ILE A 45 -3.88 -12.28 0.00
C ILE A 45 -4.32 -13.62 0.56
N ARG A 46 -3.94 -13.92 1.80
CA ARG A 46 -4.30 -15.13 2.53
C ARG A 46 -4.69 -14.83 3.95
N GLY A 47 -5.62 -15.60 4.49
CA GLY A 47 -6.08 -15.50 5.87
C GLY A 47 -7.56 -15.75 5.99
N ASP A 48 -8.15 -15.24 7.05
CA ASP A 48 -9.55 -15.38 7.36
C ASP A 48 -10.24 -14.01 7.38
N SER A 49 -11.46 -13.93 6.89
CA SER A 49 -12.30 -12.75 6.99
C SER A 49 -13.71 -13.13 7.38
N THR A 50 -14.29 -12.39 8.33
CA THR A 50 -15.67 -12.58 8.78
C THR A 50 -16.45 -11.28 8.61
N ILE A 51 -17.60 -11.37 7.95
CA ILE A 51 -18.57 -10.27 7.82
C ILE A 51 -19.87 -10.71 8.49
N SER A 52 -20.15 -10.16 9.67
CA SER A 52 -21.28 -10.53 10.52
C SER A 52 -21.24 -12.02 10.92
N ASP A 53 -22.09 -12.86 10.30
CA ASP A 53 -22.22 -14.29 10.52
C ASP A 53 -21.59 -15.14 9.42
N LEU A 54 -20.95 -14.51 8.44
CA LEU A 54 -20.35 -15.15 7.29
C LEU A 54 -18.83 -15.11 7.40
N SER A 55 -18.21 -16.25 7.70
CA SER A 55 -16.76 -16.41 7.69
C SER A 55 -16.28 -17.06 6.39
N ALA A 56 -15.18 -16.58 5.86
CA ALA A 56 -14.54 -17.08 4.64
C ALA A 56 -13.04 -17.20 4.82
N ASP A 57 -12.49 -18.32 4.37
CA ASP A 57 -11.05 -18.45 4.13
C ASP A 57 -10.70 -17.67 2.87
N VAL A 58 -9.77 -16.74 3.00
CA VAL A 58 -9.30 -15.85 1.93
C VAL A 58 -8.02 -16.44 1.35
N ASP A 59 -8.08 -16.90 0.10
CA ASP A 59 -6.90 -17.30 -0.69
C ASP A 59 -7.03 -16.69 -2.09
N VAL A 60 -6.50 -15.48 -2.24
CA VAL A 60 -6.58 -14.70 -3.48
C VAL A 60 -5.20 -14.60 -4.09
N ASP A 61 -4.97 -15.29 -5.19
CA ASP A 61 -3.71 -15.30 -5.90
C ASP A 61 -3.57 -14.11 -6.89
N PRO A 62 -2.35 -13.82 -7.37
CA PRO A 62 -2.12 -12.71 -8.31
C PRO A 62 -2.87 -12.87 -9.64
N ALA A 63 -3.10 -14.11 -10.11
CA ALA A 63 -3.82 -14.35 -11.36
C ALA A 63 -5.30 -13.98 -11.19
N PHE A 64 -5.91 -14.37 -10.08
CA PHE A 64 -7.28 -13.98 -9.75
C PHE A 64 -7.42 -12.44 -9.70
N ILE A 65 -6.48 -11.77 -9.02
CA ILE A 65 -6.48 -10.29 -8.94
C ILE A 65 -6.40 -9.68 -10.34
N MET A 66 -5.47 -10.15 -11.18
CA MET A 66 -5.30 -9.62 -12.54
C MET A 66 -6.52 -9.81 -13.42
N ASP A 67 -7.24 -10.93 -13.27
CA ASP A 67 -8.44 -11.24 -14.06
C ASP A 67 -9.67 -10.43 -13.62
N HIS A 68 -9.70 -9.95 -12.38
CA HIS A 68 -10.84 -9.25 -11.77
C HIS A 68 -10.53 -7.79 -11.40
N LEU A 69 -9.35 -7.28 -11.77
CA LEU A 69 -8.91 -5.94 -11.45
C LEU A 69 -9.58 -4.89 -12.32
N ASP A 70 -10.44 -4.09 -11.72
CA ASP A 70 -11.06 -2.93 -12.39
C ASP A 70 -10.14 -1.73 -12.39
N MET A 71 -9.51 -1.45 -11.25
CA MET A 71 -8.64 -0.29 -11.07
C MET A 71 -7.61 -0.50 -9.97
N THR A 72 -6.41 -0.01 -10.20
CA THR A 72 -5.37 0.09 -9.16
C THR A 72 -4.57 1.38 -9.30
N ALA A 73 -4.09 1.89 -8.18
CA ALA A 73 -3.15 3.01 -8.14
C ALA A 73 -2.23 2.82 -6.92
N MET A 74 -0.92 2.80 -7.15
CA MET A 74 0.05 2.64 -6.07
C MET A 74 1.14 3.68 -6.26
N VAL A 75 1.24 4.61 -5.30
CA VAL A 75 2.14 5.75 -5.36
C VAL A 75 2.80 5.99 -4.01
N ARG A 76 4.04 6.49 -4.04
CA ARG A 76 4.78 6.92 -2.85
C ARG A 76 5.41 8.28 -3.08
N LEU A 77 5.26 9.16 -2.14
CA LEU A 77 5.96 10.43 -2.04
C LEU A 77 6.87 10.40 -0.81
N GLU A 78 8.13 10.74 -0.98
CA GLU A 78 9.09 10.87 0.12
C GLU A 78 9.78 12.22 0.04
N GLY A 79 10.03 12.82 1.21
CA GLY A 79 10.86 14.03 1.34
C GLY A 79 11.83 13.87 2.49
N ILE A 80 13.08 14.32 2.32
CA ILE A 80 14.07 14.35 3.37
C ILE A 80 14.73 15.73 3.45
N TYR A 81 14.80 16.27 4.67
CA TYR A 81 15.42 17.54 4.99
C TYR A 81 16.80 17.31 5.60
N ASP A 82 17.82 17.95 5.00
CA ASP A 82 19.21 17.92 5.46
C ASP A 82 19.75 16.50 5.74
N ASN A 83 19.26 15.53 4.97
CA ASN A 83 19.57 14.09 5.11
C ASN A 83 19.37 13.54 6.55
N GLN A 84 18.49 14.14 7.34
CA GLN A 84 18.26 13.76 8.74
C GLN A 84 16.80 13.47 9.06
N TRP A 85 15.88 14.39 8.73
CA TRP A 85 14.46 14.25 9.02
C TRP A 85 13.69 14.15 7.73
N GLY A 86 12.71 13.30 7.71
CA GLY A 86 11.89 13.17 6.52
C GLY A 86 10.49 12.66 6.82
N TYR A 87 9.75 12.57 5.73
CA TYR A 87 8.43 11.97 5.71
C TYR A 87 8.29 11.04 4.51
N TYR A 88 7.41 10.06 4.61
CA TYR A 88 6.92 9.36 3.45
C TYR A 88 5.41 9.15 3.52
N ILE A 89 4.76 9.23 2.37
CA ILE A 89 3.34 9.00 2.18
C ILE A 89 3.23 7.93 1.11
N ASP A 90 2.64 6.79 1.45
CA ASP A 90 2.43 5.66 0.54
C ASP A 90 0.93 5.40 0.45
N TYR A 91 0.39 5.44 -0.75
CA TYR A 91 -1.01 5.13 -0.99
C TYR A 91 -1.12 3.99 -1.98
N SER A 92 -1.80 2.94 -1.59
CA SER A 92 -2.19 1.84 -2.44
C SER A 92 -3.70 1.70 -2.49
N PHE A 93 -4.23 1.62 -3.70
CA PHE A 93 -5.65 1.45 -3.97
C PHE A 93 -5.87 0.30 -4.93
N MET A 94 -6.87 -0.52 -4.66
CA MET A 94 -7.27 -1.63 -5.51
C MET A 94 -8.80 -1.74 -5.52
N LYS A 95 -9.37 -1.92 -6.71
CA LYS A 95 -10.76 -2.28 -6.90
C LYS A 95 -10.85 -3.55 -7.74
N LEU A 96 -11.52 -4.56 -7.20
CA LEU A 96 -11.79 -5.83 -7.85
C LEU A 96 -13.29 -6.01 -8.01
N SER A 97 -13.73 -6.53 -9.16
CA SER A 97 -15.13 -6.93 -9.39
C SER A 97 -15.14 -8.26 -10.12
N GLY A 98 -15.91 -9.20 -9.63
CA GLY A 98 -15.93 -10.52 -10.27
C GLY A 98 -17.03 -11.44 -9.80
N LYS A 99 -17.15 -12.54 -10.56
CA LYS A 99 -17.99 -13.67 -10.19
C LYS A 99 -17.09 -14.74 -9.61
N THR A 100 -17.41 -15.19 -8.42
CA THR A 100 -16.71 -16.31 -7.81
C THR A 100 -17.58 -17.56 -7.76
N ASN A 101 -16.94 -18.72 -7.96
CA ASN A 101 -17.62 -20.01 -7.88
C ASN A 101 -17.38 -20.72 -6.53
N SER A 102 -16.49 -20.18 -5.68
CA SER A 102 -16.31 -20.66 -4.31
C SER A 102 -15.51 -19.64 -3.49
N VAL A 103 -16.18 -18.96 -2.56
CA VAL A 103 -15.52 -18.13 -1.53
C VAL A 103 -15.67 -18.77 -0.16
N LEU A 104 -16.44 -19.84 -0.04
CA LEU A 104 -16.75 -20.46 1.23
C LEU A 104 -16.10 -21.84 1.33
N GLY A 105 -15.40 -22.05 2.46
CA GLY A 105 -14.66 -23.25 2.77
C GLY A 105 -15.45 -24.56 2.56
N SER A 106 -14.74 -25.65 2.48
CA SER A 106 -15.05 -26.99 2.00
C SER A 106 -16.29 -27.69 2.54
N ASN A 107 -17.11 -27.08 3.39
CA ASN A 107 -18.30 -27.69 4.01
C ASN A 107 -19.62 -26.99 3.66
N LEU A 108 -19.62 -25.95 2.83
CA LEU A 108 -20.84 -25.31 2.34
C LEU A 108 -21.04 -25.64 0.87
N GLU A 109 -22.29 -25.81 0.46
CA GLU A 109 -22.65 -26.00 -0.96
C GLU A 109 -21.98 -24.88 -1.81
N VAL A 110 -21.52 -25.24 -3.01
CA VAL A 110 -20.90 -24.33 -3.97
C VAL A 110 -21.85 -23.16 -4.23
N LEU A 111 -21.63 -22.06 -3.53
CA LEU A 111 -22.34 -20.81 -3.74
C LEU A 111 -21.64 -20.03 -4.86
N ARG A 112 -22.40 -19.56 -5.82
CA ARG A 112 -21.93 -18.61 -6.82
C ARG A 112 -22.17 -17.21 -6.29
N GLY A 113 -21.23 -16.32 -6.44
CA GLY A 113 -21.38 -14.97 -5.93
C GLY A 113 -20.88 -13.90 -6.90
N ASN A 114 -21.38 -12.70 -6.72
CA ASN A 114 -20.74 -11.50 -7.20
C ASN A 114 -20.00 -10.88 -6.02
N LEU A 115 -18.76 -10.52 -6.23
CA LEU A 115 -17.91 -9.91 -5.22
C LEU A 115 -17.32 -8.63 -5.80
N ASP A 116 -17.60 -7.53 -5.14
CA ASP A 116 -16.99 -6.22 -5.43
C ASP A 116 -16.19 -5.82 -4.19
N ILE A 117 -14.88 -5.61 -4.34
CA ILE A 117 -13.97 -5.22 -3.26
C ILE A 117 -13.28 -3.93 -3.66
N ARG A 118 -13.32 -2.94 -2.79
CA ARG A 118 -12.53 -1.73 -2.85
C ARG A 118 -11.69 -1.65 -1.58
N GLN A 119 -10.38 -1.59 -1.73
CA GLN A 119 -9.45 -1.44 -0.63
C GLN A 119 -8.49 -0.30 -0.90
N GLY A 120 -8.39 0.62 0.05
CA GLY A 120 -7.41 1.70 0.11
C GLY A 120 -6.54 1.55 1.36
N VAL A 121 -5.23 1.73 1.22
CA VAL A 121 -4.29 1.77 2.35
C VAL A 121 -3.41 3.00 2.21
N LEU A 122 -3.43 3.88 3.20
CA LEU A 122 -2.61 5.09 3.26
C LEU A 122 -1.67 5.03 4.45
N ASP A 123 -0.38 4.94 4.18
CA ASP A 123 0.69 5.11 5.17
C ASP A 123 1.17 6.57 5.17
N VAL A 124 1.18 7.21 6.33
CA VAL A 124 1.80 8.54 6.54
C VAL A 124 2.77 8.42 7.70
N LYS A 125 4.07 8.50 7.40
CA LYS A 125 5.12 8.31 8.41
C LYS A 125 6.16 9.44 8.35
N GLY A 126 6.57 9.90 9.53
CA GLY A 126 7.79 10.67 9.70
C GLY A 126 8.96 9.75 10.00
N PHE A 127 10.18 10.23 9.76
CA PHE A 127 11.37 9.46 10.14
C PHE A 127 12.56 10.36 10.54
N LYS A 128 13.43 9.76 11.37
CA LYS A 128 14.74 10.30 11.71
C LYS A 128 15.81 9.36 11.17
N ARG A 129 16.71 9.90 10.34
CA ARG A 129 17.84 9.19 9.72
C ARG A 129 19.11 9.32 10.53
N TYR A 130 19.80 8.19 10.66
CA TYR A 130 21.15 8.12 11.20
C TYR A 130 22.07 7.41 10.19
N GLN A 131 23.28 7.97 10.05
CA GLN A 131 24.31 7.41 9.18
C GLN A 131 25.25 6.53 9.99
N TYR A 132 25.51 5.33 9.47
CA TYR A 132 26.45 4.34 10.03
C TYR A 132 27.41 3.86 8.93
N ASP A 133 28.51 3.19 9.31
CA ASP A 133 29.47 2.63 8.35
C ASP A 133 28.84 1.54 7.44
N PHE A 134 27.82 0.85 7.92
CA PHE A 134 27.09 -0.20 7.17
C PHE A 134 25.87 0.33 6.41
N GLY A 135 25.61 1.63 6.41
CA GLY A 135 24.49 2.25 5.72
C GLY A 135 23.69 3.23 6.58
N MET A 136 22.50 3.56 6.13
CA MET A 136 21.58 4.49 6.77
C MET A 136 20.47 3.71 7.49
N ILE A 137 20.13 4.15 8.70
CA ILE A 137 18.98 3.66 9.46
C ILE A 137 18.01 4.81 9.66
N ASP A 138 16.77 4.62 9.23
CA ASP A 138 15.65 5.51 9.50
C ASP A 138 14.76 4.89 10.57
N TYR A 139 14.51 5.61 11.65
CA TYR A 139 13.50 5.26 12.64
C TYR A 139 12.18 5.92 12.24
N LEU A 140 11.16 5.09 12.02
CA LEU A 140 9.87 5.47 11.46
C LEU A 140 8.81 5.56 12.55
N PHE A 141 7.90 6.50 12.42
CA PHE A 141 6.71 6.63 13.26
C PHE A 141 5.59 7.27 12.45
N GLY A 142 4.36 6.82 12.63
CA GLY A 142 3.25 7.38 11.86
C GLY A 142 1.96 6.61 11.99
N LEU A 143 1.15 6.69 10.95
CA LEU A 143 -0.19 6.14 10.89
C LEU A 143 -0.35 5.33 9.60
N ARG A 144 -1.18 4.29 9.68
CA ARG A 144 -1.74 3.57 8.55
C ARG A 144 -3.26 3.66 8.63
N TRP A 145 -3.88 4.19 7.60
CA TRP A 145 -5.32 4.20 7.44
C TRP A 145 -5.74 3.17 6.41
N TRP A 146 -6.74 2.38 6.78
CA TRP A 146 -7.38 1.38 5.96
C TRP A 146 -8.77 1.87 5.59
N ASP A 147 -9.19 1.63 4.35
CA ASP A 147 -10.51 1.94 3.80
C ASP A 147 -10.96 0.73 3.00
N ASN A 148 -11.92 -0.06 3.52
CA ASN A 148 -12.42 -1.27 2.92
C ASN A 148 -13.92 -1.14 2.67
N ASP A 149 -14.34 -1.43 1.44
CA ASP A 149 -15.73 -1.47 1.03
C ASP A 149 -15.92 -2.77 0.24
N ILE A 150 -16.74 -3.67 0.79
CA ILE A 150 -16.93 -5.02 0.28
C ILE A 150 -18.41 -5.28 0.10
N ASP A 151 -18.82 -5.56 -1.14
CA ASP A 151 -20.17 -6.03 -1.47
C ASP A 151 -20.11 -7.47 -1.94
N ALA A 152 -20.80 -8.37 -1.21
CA ALA A 152 -20.87 -9.79 -1.50
C ALA A 152 -22.32 -10.26 -1.68
N LYS A 153 -22.67 -10.74 -2.88
CA LYS A 153 -23.98 -11.30 -3.19
C LYS A 153 -23.83 -12.78 -3.53
N LEU A 154 -24.37 -13.64 -2.67
CA LEU A 154 -24.24 -15.08 -2.78
C LEU A 154 -25.56 -15.70 -3.23
N TYR A 155 -25.49 -16.65 -4.17
CA TYR A 155 -26.62 -17.34 -4.75
C TYR A 155 -26.51 -18.84 -4.52
N GLY A 156 -27.55 -19.46 -4.04
CA GLY A 156 -27.65 -20.92 -3.89
C GLY A 156 -27.66 -21.65 -5.23
N SER A 157 -27.54 -22.97 -5.19
CA SER A 157 -27.52 -23.86 -6.36
C SER A 157 -28.74 -23.70 -7.30
N GLY A 158 -29.87 -23.20 -6.80
CA GLY A 158 -31.06 -22.86 -7.58
C GLY A 158 -31.10 -21.46 -8.18
N GLY A 159 -30.05 -20.68 -8.02
CA GLY A 159 -29.96 -19.27 -8.51
C GLY A 159 -30.72 -18.24 -7.65
N ASN A 160 -31.30 -18.68 -6.52
CA ASN A 160 -31.92 -17.76 -5.56
C ASN A 160 -30.86 -17.06 -4.71
N LEU A 161 -31.07 -15.77 -4.42
CA LEU A 161 -30.20 -15.02 -3.50
C LEU A 161 -30.21 -15.67 -2.12
N SER A 162 -29.04 -16.10 -1.65
CA SER A 162 -28.89 -16.76 -0.35
C SER A 162 -28.38 -15.82 0.71
N ALA A 163 -27.50 -14.88 0.34
CA ALA A 163 -26.98 -13.82 1.21
C ALA A 163 -26.64 -12.57 0.42
N ASP A 164 -26.85 -11.42 1.03
CA ASP A 164 -26.43 -10.10 0.55
C ASP A 164 -25.75 -9.42 1.74
N ARG A 165 -24.47 -9.13 1.61
CA ARG A 165 -23.65 -8.50 2.65
C ARG A 165 -22.92 -7.34 2.05
N SER A 166 -22.97 -6.22 2.73
CA SER A 166 -22.22 -5.01 2.41
C SER A 166 -21.47 -4.58 3.67
N LEU A 167 -20.20 -4.26 3.51
CA LEU A 167 -19.31 -3.77 4.53
C LEU A 167 -18.66 -2.49 4.03
N ASP A 168 -18.70 -1.44 4.85
CA ASP A 168 -17.96 -0.18 4.66
C ASP A 168 -17.26 0.09 6.00
N GLU A 169 -15.95 -0.18 6.07
CA GLU A 169 -15.18 -0.15 7.31
C GLU A 169 -13.84 0.54 7.09
N ASP A 170 -13.58 1.56 7.90
CA ASP A 170 -12.31 2.28 7.92
C ASP A 170 -11.72 2.36 9.33
N TRP A 171 -10.39 2.24 9.42
CA TRP A 171 -9.67 2.35 10.70
C TRP A 171 -8.28 2.90 10.54
N VAL A 172 -7.67 3.28 11.67
CA VAL A 172 -6.32 3.85 11.74
C VAL A 172 -5.47 3.10 12.75
N ASP A 173 -4.29 2.68 12.33
CA ASP A 173 -3.27 2.06 13.15
C ASP A 173 -2.11 3.03 13.39
N TYR A 174 -1.59 3.06 14.62
CA TYR A 174 -0.34 3.72 14.97
C TYR A 174 0.83 2.80 14.62
N GLN A 175 1.85 3.35 13.93
CA GLN A 175 2.96 2.57 13.39
C GLN A 175 4.29 3.07 13.93
N ILE A 176 5.18 2.13 14.27
CA ILE A 176 6.60 2.38 14.49
C ILE A 176 7.40 1.40 13.65
N GLY A 177 8.60 1.80 13.20
CA GLY A 177 9.40 0.91 12.36
C GLY A 177 10.83 1.36 12.19
N VAL A 178 11.55 0.56 11.42
CA VAL A 178 12.94 0.81 11.06
C VAL A 178 13.12 0.53 9.57
N ARG A 179 13.86 1.41 8.89
CA ARG A 179 14.28 1.21 7.50
C ARG A 179 15.80 1.24 7.44
N TRP A 180 16.38 0.21 6.88
CA TRP A 180 17.78 0.14 6.54
C TRP A 180 18.00 0.35 5.04
N ILE A 181 18.94 1.22 4.68
CA ILE A 181 19.35 1.49 3.31
C ILE A 181 20.86 1.40 3.23
N THR A 182 21.39 0.61 2.30
CA THR A 182 22.83 0.51 2.09
C THR A 182 23.18 0.47 0.61
N GLN A 183 24.35 1.03 0.27
CA GLN A 183 24.85 1.00 -1.08
C GLN A 183 25.55 -0.34 -1.33
N ILE A 184 25.11 -1.09 -2.36
CA ILE A 184 25.79 -2.33 -2.79
C ILE A 184 26.97 -1.99 -3.69
N ASN A 185 26.73 -1.12 -4.66
CA ASN A 185 27.74 -0.59 -5.57
C ASN A 185 27.24 0.78 -6.11
N LYS A 186 27.92 1.34 -7.10
CA LYS A 186 27.63 2.70 -7.59
C LYS A 186 26.19 2.87 -8.13
N ASP A 187 25.57 1.81 -8.66
CA ASP A 187 24.25 1.86 -9.33
C ASP A 187 23.16 1.15 -8.53
N TRP A 188 23.52 0.32 -7.55
CA TRP A 188 22.58 -0.50 -6.79
C TRP A 188 22.55 -0.15 -5.31
N LYS A 189 21.35 0.02 -4.77
CA LYS A 189 21.08 0.19 -3.33
C LYS A 189 20.19 -0.95 -2.85
N PHE A 190 20.48 -1.49 -1.68
CA PHE A 190 19.58 -2.37 -0.96
C PHE A 190 18.74 -1.55 0.01
N HIS A 191 17.50 -1.94 0.23
CA HIS A 191 16.66 -1.40 1.29
C HIS A 191 15.81 -2.49 1.93
N ALA A 192 15.59 -2.35 3.24
CA ALA A 192 14.66 -3.17 4.00
C ALA A 192 13.95 -2.29 5.02
N THR A 193 12.64 -2.42 5.09
CA THR A 193 11.77 -1.72 6.04
C THR A 193 10.95 -2.75 6.79
N ILE A 194 10.89 -2.62 8.09
CA ILE A 194 9.95 -3.37 8.94
C ILE A 194 9.22 -2.38 9.82
N ASP A 195 7.93 -2.53 9.93
CA ASP A 195 7.11 -1.78 10.88
C ASP A 195 6.11 -2.70 11.59
N ALA A 196 5.65 -2.23 12.73
CA ALA A 196 4.60 -2.85 13.51
C ALA A 196 3.73 -1.77 14.13
N GLY A 197 2.49 -2.10 14.39
CA GLY A 197 1.52 -1.17 14.93
C GLY A 197 0.33 -1.84 15.57
N LEU A 198 -0.54 -1.00 16.13
CA LEU A 198 -1.80 -1.37 16.74
C LEU A 198 -2.79 -0.21 16.61
N GLY A 199 -4.07 -0.50 16.71
CA GLY A 199 -5.16 0.47 16.65
C GLY A 199 -6.14 0.30 17.80
N SER A 200 -7.30 0.95 17.71
CA SER A 200 -8.40 0.78 18.68
C SER A 200 -9.05 -0.59 18.56
N ASP A 201 -9.14 -1.11 17.33
CA ASP A 201 -9.79 -2.35 16.95
C ASP A 201 -8.83 -3.28 16.18
N THR A 202 -7.57 -2.89 16.08
CA THR A 202 -6.45 -3.69 15.54
C THR A 202 -5.60 -4.19 16.68
N ASP A 203 -5.59 -5.49 16.90
CA ASP A 203 -4.75 -6.11 17.90
C ASP A 203 -3.28 -6.07 17.50
N PHE A 204 -3.00 -6.31 16.22
CA PHE A 204 -1.66 -6.23 15.67
C PHE A 204 -1.66 -5.99 14.16
N THR A 205 -0.76 -5.13 13.70
CA THR A 205 -0.42 -5.01 12.27
C THR A 205 1.08 -4.90 12.10
N SER A 206 1.61 -5.44 11.01
CA SER A 206 3.03 -5.31 10.69
C SER A 206 3.27 -5.32 9.20
N SER A 207 4.39 -4.76 8.75
CA SER A 207 4.81 -4.92 7.36
C SER A 207 6.31 -5.14 7.21
N LEU A 208 6.66 -5.84 6.16
CA LEU A 208 8.02 -6.02 5.67
C LEU A 208 8.07 -5.58 4.21
N LEU A 209 9.00 -4.69 3.88
CA LEU A 209 9.37 -4.36 2.51
C LEU A 209 10.88 -4.54 2.36
N THR A 210 11.33 -5.39 1.46
CA THR A 210 12.76 -5.58 1.22
C THR A 210 13.04 -5.70 -0.28
N GLY A 211 14.10 -5.04 -0.75
CA GLY A 211 14.39 -5.03 -2.17
C GLY A 211 15.65 -4.28 -2.56
N VAL A 212 15.77 -4.04 -3.84
CA VAL A 212 16.89 -3.33 -4.44
C VAL A 212 16.40 -2.22 -5.36
N ARG A 213 17.14 -1.11 -5.37
CA ARG A 213 16.95 0.00 -6.31
C ARG A 213 18.13 0.05 -7.27
N TYR A 214 17.83 0.13 -8.56
CA TYR A 214 18.80 0.34 -9.63
C TYR A 214 18.71 1.77 -10.14
N GLN A 215 19.79 2.53 -10.01
CA GLN A 215 19.87 3.89 -10.50
C GLN A 215 19.99 3.91 -12.03
N ILE A 216 18.92 4.33 -12.71
CA ILE A 216 18.88 4.44 -14.18
C ILE A 216 19.70 5.66 -14.63
N ASN A 217 19.55 6.76 -13.91
CA ASN A 217 20.24 8.03 -14.17
C ASN A 217 20.28 8.90 -12.88
N SER A 218 20.72 10.15 -12.98
CA SER A 218 20.89 11.03 -11.81
C SER A 218 19.58 11.42 -11.12
N TRP A 219 18.43 11.25 -11.77
CA TRP A 219 17.13 11.68 -11.25
C TRP A 219 16.08 10.56 -11.18
N SER A 220 16.42 9.33 -11.60
CA SER A 220 15.45 8.22 -11.53
C SER A 220 16.08 6.88 -11.20
N ASP A 221 15.30 6.03 -10.54
CA ASP A 221 15.64 4.65 -10.25
C ASP A 221 14.47 3.68 -10.49
N LEU A 222 14.81 2.41 -10.65
CA LEU A 222 13.89 1.27 -10.68
C LEU A 222 13.97 0.56 -9.33
N ASN A 223 12.82 0.27 -8.75
CA ASN A 223 12.69 -0.47 -7.50
C ASN A 223 12.12 -1.86 -7.78
N VAL A 224 12.79 -2.90 -7.32
CA VAL A 224 12.28 -4.27 -7.29
C VAL A 224 12.33 -4.76 -5.85
N ALA A 225 11.19 -5.09 -5.29
CA ALA A 225 11.08 -5.43 -3.88
C ALA A 225 10.04 -6.54 -3.64
N TYR A 226 10.08 -7.12 -2.46
CA TYR A 226 9.05 -7.95 -1.89
C TYR A 226 8.39 -7.20 -0.74
N LYS A 227 7.06 -7.13 -0.75
CA LYS A 227 6.25 -6.51 0.31
C LYS A 227 5.36 -7.57 0.92
N SER A 228 5.26 -7.55 2.24
CA SER A 228 4.29 -8.36 3.00
C SER A 228 3.70 -7.49 4.09
N THR A 229 2.38 -7.55 4.26
CA THR A 229 1.63 -6.83 5.29
C THR A 229 0.69 -7.79 5.97
N TRP A 230 0.73 -7.83 7.29
CA TRP A 230 -0.15 -8.62 8.15
C TRP A 230 -1.01 -7.66 8.96
N VAL A 231 -2.27 -8.02 9.12
CA VAL A 231 -3.21 -7.28 9.94
C VAL A 231 -4.15 -8.26 10.62
N ASP A 232 -4.36 -8.03 11.91
CA ASP A 232 -5.31 -8.71 12.77
C ASP A 232 -6.23 -7.62 13.35
N TYR A 233 -7.39 -7.48 12.72
CA TYR A 233 -8.40 -6.46 13.01
C TYR A 233 -9.72 -7.13 13.37
N GLU A 234 -10.35 -6.68 14.46
CA GLU A 234 -11.66 -7.14 14.91
C GLU A 234 -12.52 -5.96 15.37
N ASN A 235 -13.57 -5.65 14.62
CA ASN A 235 -14.65 -4.79 15.08
C ASN A 235 -15.78 -5.64 15.68
N LYS A 236 -15.86 -5.66 17.00
CA LYS A 236 -16.71 -6.48 17.88
C LYS A 236 -18.04 -6.93 17.26
N GLY A 237 -17.98 -8.04 16.51
CA GLY A 237 -19.14 -8.77 15.98
C GLY A 237 -19.64 -8.31 14.60
N THR A 238 -18.92 -7.38 13.92
CA THR A 238 -19.32 -6.92 12.57
C THR A 238 -18.33 -7.36 11.50
N PHE A 239 -17.03 -7.24 11.78
CA PHE A 239 -15.97 -7.51 10.83
C PHE A 239 -14.70 -8.01 11.51
N GLU A 240 -14.16 -9.12 11.02
CA GLU A 240 -12.84 -9.63 11.37
C GLU A 240 -12.01 -9.73 10.10
N TYR A 241 -10.76 -9.31 10.18
CA TYR A 241 -9.84 -9.32 9.05
C TYR A 241 -8.44 -9.72 9.54
N ASP A 242 -8.20 -11.03 9.61
CA ASP A 242 -6.89 -11.61 9.93
C ASP A 242 -6.24 -12.09 8.64
N THR A 243 -5.44 -11.22 8.02
CA THR A 243 -4.90 -11.51 6.70
C THR A 243 -3.43 -11.14 6.55
N ALA A 244 -2.77 -11.87 5.64
CA ALA A 244 -1.45 -11.56 5.12
C ALA A 244 -1.54 -11.23 3.63
N SER A 245 -1.21 -10.00 3.27
CA SER A 245 -1.08 -9.52 1.90
C SER A 245 0.39 -9.47 1.51
N GLN A 246 0.81 -10.21 0.48
CA GLN A 246 2.23 -10.30 0.14
C GLN A 246 2.47 -10.40 -1.37
N GLY A 247 3.62 -9.92 -1.84
CA GLY A 247 3.93 -10.02 -3.27
C GLY A 247 5.18 -9.27 -3.71
N PHE A 248 5.50 -9.42 -4.99
CA PHE A 248 6.59 -8.71 -5.63
C PHE A 248 6.13 -7.34 -6.13
N LEU A 249 6.93 -6.35 -5.84
CA LEU A 249 6.75 -4.96 -6.23
C LEU A 249 7.75 -4.58 -7.31
N VAL A 250 7.28 -3.90 -8.33
CA VAL A 250 8.11 -3.21 -9.33
C VAL A 250 7.66 -1.76 -9.40
N GLY A 251 8.60 -0.83 -9.18
CA GLY A 251 8.33 0.60 -9.14
C GLY A 251 9.37 1.41 -9.91
N TRP A 252 8.96 2.58 -10.36
CA TRP A 252 9.84 3.60 -10.92
C TRP A 252 9.72 4.87 -10.07
N ALA A 253 10.86 5.44 -9.69
CA ALA A 253 10.94 6.64 -8.89
C ALA A 253 11.67 7.77 -9.60
N ALA A 254 11.17 8.99 -9.42
CA ALA A 254 11.82 10.24 -9.82
C ALA A 254 12.28 11.00 -8.58
N HIS A 255 13.48 11.60 -8.66
CA HIS A 255 14.12 12.41 -7.60
C HIS A 255 14.25 13.86 -8.03
N PHE A 256 13.95 14.83 -7.15
CA PHE A 256 13.96 16.28 -7.48
C PHE A 256 14.18 17.19 -6.26
#